data_5def528f214be8f84ee40505322ea2e2
#
_entry.id   5def528f214be8f84ee40505322ea2e2
#
_cell.length_a   1.000
_cell.length_b   1.000
_cell.length_c   1.000
_cell.angle_alpha   90.00
_cell.angle_beta   90.00
_cell.angle_gamma   90.00
#
_symmetry.space_group_name_H-M   'P 1'
#
loop_
_entity.id
_entity.type
_entity.pdbx_description
1 polymer ?
#
loop_
_entity_poly.entity_id
_entity_poly.type
_entity_poly.pdbx_seq_one_letter_code
_entity_poly.pdbx_strand_id
1 'polypeptide(L)'
;IANCLVGSEMCIRDRSDDKLNSFQDSKNEKYDTIIDATNHHIYPGIIALNTNLGLVEIDAVKASVDDDESGSYLPEIRSIIAYNAESKAVESMRPNGVLLAQIAPNGGVISGSSSVVQLDAWNWEDATVKYDQGIHINWPSPYTYGRWWLDEDRGLKVNNNYSSQVKGLKDFFEKSKANMNVNKSMNIKSKAMKSIINGESTVYLYADDEKEIVDGCLLYTSPSPRDSS
;
A
#
# COMPACT_ATOMS: atom_id res chain seq x y z
N ILE A 1 8.91 22.82 1.97
CA ILE A 1 9.07 23.59 3.25
C ILE A 1 10.35 23.08 3.87
N ALA A 2 11.42 23.88 3.80
CA ALA A 2 12.69 23.54 4.44
C ALA A 2 12.60 24.03 5.90
N ASN A 3 12.53 23.09 6.85
CA ASN A 3 12.66 23.40 8.26
C ASN A 3 14.14 23.33 8.62
N CYS A 4 14.74 24.47 8.91
CA CYS A 4 16.11 24.54 9.39
C CYS A 4 16.14 24.41 10.91
N LEU A 5 17.00 23.55 11.43
CA LEU A 5 17.13 23.23 12.85
C LEU A 5 18.50 23.69 13.34
N VAL A 6 18.51 24.52 14.39
CA VAL A 6 19.73 25.06 14.98
C VAL A 6 19.96 24.45 16.35
N GLY A 7 21.01 23.67 16.49
CA GLY A 7 21.46 23.11 17.78
C GLY A 7 22.99 23.14 17.90
N SER A 8 23.50 23.23 19.12
CA SER A 8 24.85 23.65 19.42
C SER A 8 25.98 22.71 19.07
N GLU A 9 25.75 21.49 18.59
CA GLU A 9 26.85 20.57 18.25
C GLU A 9 26.53 19.52 17.17
N MET A 10 25.38 19.51 16.56
CA MET A 10 25.12 18.59 15.45
C MET A 10 25.16 19.34 14.12
N CYS A 11 25.90 18.80 13.18
CA CYS A 11 25.86 19.27 11.81
C CYS A 11 24.43 19.15 11.30
N ILE A 12 23.72 20.25 11.28
CA ILE A 12 22.41 20.33 10.69
C ILE A 12 22.58 20.15 9.21
N ARG A 13 21.92 19.17 8.68
CA ARG A 13 21.90 18.86 7.27
C ARG A 13 20.51 19.11 6.73
N ASP A 14 20.45 19.96 5.77
CA ASP A 14 19.27 20.15 4.95
C ASP A 14 19.41 19.36 3.65
N ARG A 15 18.33 18.89 3.07
CA ARG A 15 18.29 18.17 1.81
C ARG A 15 17.52 18.99 0.79
N SER A 16 18.25 19.55 -0.15
CA SER A 16 17.71 20.20 -1.33
C SER A 16 18.25 19.50 -2.58
N ASP A 17 17.40 19.15 -3.50
CA ASP A 17 17.75 18.50 -4.77
C ASP A 17 18.72 17.31 -4.64
N ASP A 18 18.42 16.39 -3.70
CA ASP A 18 19.24 15.23 -3.36
C ASP A 18 20.66 15.51 -2.81
N LYS A 19 20.97 16.74 -2.48
CA LYS A 19 22.23 17.12 -1.82
C LYS A 19 21.98 17.44 -0.34
N LEU A 20 22.89 16.96 0.50
CA LEU A 20 22.94 17.30 1.93
C LEU A 20 23.78 18.56 2.07
N ASN A 21 23.17 19.67 2.46
CA ASN A 21 23.83 20.93 2.71
C ASN A 21 24.13 21.09 4.20
N SER A 22 25.28 21.68 4.55
CA SER A 22 25.56 22.05 5.93
C SER A 22 24.92 23.40 6.25
N PHE A 23 24.59 23.63 7.54
CA PHE A 23 24.02 24.90 8.00
C PHE A 23 24.88 26.13 7.62
N GLN A 24 26.19 25.94 7.45
CA GLN A 24 27.08 27.05 7.07
C GLN A 24 26.84 27.51 5.62
N ASP A 25 26.33 26.67 4.76
CA ASP A 25 26.07 26.99 3.36
C ASP A 25 24.73 27.75 3.20
N SER A 26 23.85 27.67 4.19
CA SER A 26 22.50 28.24 4.15
C SER A 26 22.35 29.60 4.87
N LYS A 27 23.42 30.22 5.32
CA LYS A 27 23.40 31.52 6.09
C LYS A 27 22.72 32.66 5.35
N ASN A 28 22.53 32.58 4.05
CA ASN A 28 21.88 33.63 3.25
C ASN A 28 20.42 33.30 2.91
N GLU A 29 19.88 32.19 3.37
CA GLU A 29 18.49 31.84 3.14
C GLU A 29 17.61 32.44 4.21
N LYS A 30 16.45 32.99 3.81
CA LYS A 30 15.46 33.54 4.72
C LYS A 30 14.48 32.42 5.09
N TYR A 31 14.43 32.06 6.36
CA TYR A 31 13.53 31.04 6.89
C TYR A 31 12.29 31.66 7.49
N ASP A 32 11.14 31.08 7.30
CA ASP A 32 9.87 31.51 7.88
C ASP A 32 9.81 31.21 9.39
N THR A 33 10.40 30.07 9.78
CA THR A 33 10.39 29.60 11.17
C THR A 33 11.71 28.95 11.54
N ILE A 34 12.23 29.30 12.71
CA ILE A 34 13.42 28.69 13.30
C ILE A 34 13.00 27.99 14.59
N ILE A 35 13.28 26.69 14.69
CA ILE A 35 12.99 25.88 15.88
C ILE A 35 14.31 25.57 16.59
N ASP A 36 14.44 25.99 17.86
CA ASP A 36 15.58 25.61 18.70
C ASP A 36 15.37 24.18 19.22
N ALA A 37 16.22 23.27 18.76
CA ALA A 37 16.23 21.86 19.15
C ALA A 37 17.44 21.49 20.03
N THR A 38 18.00 22.46 20.75
CA THR A 38 19.12 22.20 21.68
C THR A 38 18.74 21.12 22.69
N ASN A 39 19.58 20.09 22.85
CA ASN A 39 19.35 18.91 23.68
C ASN A 39 18.18 18.01 23.26
N HIS A 40 17.70 18.13 22.03
CA HIS A 40 16.71 17.22 21.45
C HIS A 40 17.31 16.40 20.30
N HIS A 41 16.79 15.20 20.13
CA HIS A 41 17.10 14.35 18.98
C HIS A 41 16.00 14.51 17.93
N ILE A 42 16.41 14.61 16.68
CA ILE A 42 15.50 14.78 15.56
C ILE A 42 15.58 13.55 14.66
N TYR A 43 14.41 12.99 14.37
CA TYR A 43 14.25 11.84 13.53
C TYR A 43 13.30 12.16 12.37
N PRO A 44 13.48 11.56 11.18
CA PRO A 44 12.48 11.65 10.12
C PRO A 44 11.18 11.02 10.59
N GLY A 45 10.05 11.55 10.12
CA GLY A 45 8.73 10.97 10.39
C GLY A 45 8.61 9.56 9.82
N ILE A 46 7.88 8.71 10.54
CA ILE A 46 7.64 7.32 10.14
C ILE A 46 6.57 7.29 9.05
N ILE A 47 6.78 6.46 8.04
CA ILE A 47 5.79 6.12 7.02
C ILE A 47 5.29 4.71 7.33
N ALA A 48 4.03 4.57 7.75
CA ALA A 48 3.41 3.27 7.98
C ALA A 48 2.94 2.70 6.65
N LEU A 49 3.51 1.56 6.25
CA LEU A 49 3.13 0.88 5.02
C LEU A 49 2.09 -0.21 5.30
N ASN A 50 1.21 -0.44 4.31
CA ASN A 50 0.23 -1.52 4.32
C ASN A 50 -0.60 -1.55 5.61
N THR A 51 -1.33 -0.49 5.87
CA THR A 51 -2.15 -0.34 7.07
C THR A 51 -3.63 -0.13 6.70
N ASN A 52 -4.52 -0.57 7.57
CA ASN A 52 -5.95 -0.27 7.51
C ASN A 52 -6.34 0.92 8.40
N LEU A 53 -5.37 1.76 8.76
CA LEU A 53 -5.56 2.94 9.60
C LEU A 53 -6.60 3.88 8.98
N GLY A 54 -7.63 4.23 9.74
CA GLY A 54 -8.74 5.05 9.27
C GLY A 54 -9.77 4.33 8.39
N LEU A 55 -9.57 3.02 8.10
CA LEU A 55 -10.56 2.14 7.47
C LEU A 55 -11.28 1.26 8.50
N VAL A 56 -10.63 1.00 9.63
CA VAL A 56 -11.17 0.17 10.71
C VAL A 56 -11.12 0.95 12.01
N GLU A 57 -12.28 1.10 12.68
CA GLU A 57 -12.36 1.76 13.98
C GLU A 57 -12.46 0.73 15.12
N ILE A 58 -13.42 -0.18 15.05
CA ILE A 58 -13.65 -1.23 16.04
C ILE A 58 -13.84 -2.57 15.32
N ASP A 59 -12.86 -3.44 15.36
CA ASP A 59 -12.88 -4.75 14.67
C ASP A 59 -14.12 -5.60 14.99
N ALA A 60 -14.63 -5.51 16.21
CA ALA A 60 -15.81 -6.26 16.64
C ALA A 60 -17.14 -5.73 16.06
N VAL A 61 -17.15 -4.55 15.47
CA VAL A 61 -18.34 -3.89 14.93
C VAL A 61 -18.23 -3.79 13.41
N LYS A 62 -18.88 -4.70 12.70
CA LYS A 62 -18.78 -4.77 11.23
C LYS A 62 -19.15 -3.45 10.52
N ALA A 63 -20.01 -2.64 11.10
CA ALA A 63 -20.39 -1.34 10.52
C ALA A 63 -19.28 -0.28 10.59
N SER A 64 -18.17 -0.56 11.27
CA SER A 64 -16.98 0.32 11.37
C SER A 64 -15.73 -0.31 10.75
N VAL A 65 -15.92 -1.33 9.92
CA VAL A 65 -14.85 -2.06 9.22
C VAL A 65 -15.09 -1.90 7.72
N ASP A 66 -14.34 -1.00 7.10
CA ASP A 66 -14.48 -0.60 5.69
C ASP A 66 -13.21 -0.93 4.87
N ASP A 67 -12.43 -1.89 5.33
CA ASP A 67 -11.21 -2.32 4.65
C ASP A 67 -11.42 -3.50 3.69
N ASP A 68 -12.57 -4.19 3.73
CA ASP A 68 -12.89 -5.36 2.91
C ASP A 68 -14.23 -5.23 2.20
N GLU A 69 -14.24 -5.57 0.90
CA GLU A 69 -15.41 -5.59 0.05
C GLU A 69 -15.75 -7.00 -0.45
N SER A 70 -17.02 -7.23 -0.74
CA SER A 70 -17.51 -8.53 -1.21
C SER A 70 -17.08 -8.84 -2.64
N GLY A 71 -16.21 -9.83 -2.80
CA GLY A 71 -15.73 -10.29 -4.12
C GLY A 71 -14.32 -10.84 -4.10
N SER A 72 -13.91 -11.48 -5.19
CA SER A 72 -12.55 -12.05 -5.29
C SER A 72 -11.59 -11.17 -6.11
N TYR A 73 -12.08 -10.46 -7.11
CA TYR A 73 -11.27 -9.62 -7.99
C TYR A 73 -11.86 -8.21 -8.03
N LEU A 74 -11.27 -7.30 -7.25
CA LEU A 74 -11.80 -5.97 -6.97
C LEU A 74 -10.79 -4.84 -7.28
N PRO A 75 -10.15 -4.83 -8.46
CA PRO A 75 -9.13 -3.83 -8.78
C PRO A 75 -9.68 -2.40 -8.82
N GLU A 76 -11.01 -2.24 -8.95
CA GLU A 76 -11.71 -0.96 -8.99
C GLU A 76 -11.92 -0.32 -7.61
N ILE A 77 -11.76 -1.09 -6.54
CA ILE A 77 -11.93 -0.59 -5.17
C ILE A 77 -10.75 0.30 -4.80
N ARG A 78 -11.07 1.43 -4.17
CA ARG A 78 -10.11 2.45 -3.75
C ARG A 78 -10.26 2.69 -2.25
N SER A 79 -9.27 2.28 -1.48
CA SER A 79 -9.29 2.43 -0.01
C SER A 79 -9.50 3.87 0.46
N ILE A 80 -9.00 4.84 -0.31
CA ILE A 80 -9.07 6.25 0.05
C ILE A 80 -10.51 6.78 0.23
N ILE A 81 -11.47 6.22 -0.47
CA ILE A 81 -12.86 6.68 -0.41
C ILE A 81 -13.50 6.36 0.95
N ALA A 82 -13.06 5.27 1.59
CA ALA A 82 -13.53 4.86 2.91
C ALA A 82 -12.69 5.45 4.06
N TYR A 83 -11.62 6.20 3.74
CA TYR A 83 -10.71 6.73 4.75
C TYR A 83 -11.36 7.77 5.64
N ASN A 84 -11.34 7.52 6.95
CA ASN A 84 -11.80 8.44 7.99
C ASN A 84 -10.61 9.22 8.58
N ALA A 85 -10.48 10.50 8.19
CA ALA A 85 -9.43 11.38 8.71
C ALA A 85 -9.63 11.74 10.20
N GLU A 86 -10.87 11.67 10.71
CA GLU A 86 -11.21 11.96 12.11
C GLU A 86 -11.09 10.74 13.03
N SER A 87 -10.59 9.63 12.53
CA SER A 87 -10.39 8.40 13.31
C SER A 87 -9.50 8.66 14.55
N LYS A 88 -9.92 8.13 15.69
CA LYS A 88 -9.13 8.21 16.92
C LYS A 88 -7.83 7.41 16.83
N ALA A 89 -7.82 6.37 16.02
CA ALA A 89 -6.60 5.63 15.73
C ALA A 89 -5.59 6.49 14.96
N VAL A 90 -6.04 7.24 13.96
CA VAL A 90 -5.22 8.21 13.21
C VAL A 90 -4.66 9.28 14.12
N GLU A 91 -5.52 9.90 14.95
CA GLU A 91 -5.12 10.94 15.92
C GLU A 91 -4.03 10.43 16.88
N SER A 92 -4.14 9.19 17.36
CA SER A 92 -3.20 8.60 18.31
C SER A 92 -1.83 8.27 17.71
N MET A 93 -1.73 8.09 16.39
CA MET A 93 -0.48 7.75 15.72
C MET A 93 0.44 8.96 15.51
N ARG A 94 -0.13 10.16 15.34
CA ARG A 94 0.63 11.40 15.11
C ARG A 94 1.66 11.71 16.19
N PRO A 95 1.32 11.73 17.49
CA PRO A 95 2.29 12.01 18.55
C PRO A 95 3.38 10.93 18.67
N ASN A 96 3.16 9.73 18.11
CA ASN A 96 4.16 8.66 18.03
C ASN A 96 5.11 8.80 16.83
N GLY A 97 5.01 9.90 16.08
CA GLY A 97 5.91 10.20 14.97
C GLY A 97 5.52 9.58 13.64
N VAL A 98 4.35 8.97 13.52
CA VAL A 98 3.82 8.50 12.23
C VAL A 98 3.17 9.68 11.52
N LEU A 99 3.76 10.12 10.42
CA LEU A 99 3.30 11.29 9.68
C LEU A 99 2.55 10.92 8.41
N LEU A 100 2.93 9.82 7.77
CA LEU A 100 2.31 9.30 6.56
C LEU A 100 1.90 7.85 6.75
N ALA A 101 0.83 7.45 6.09
CA ALA A 101 0.40 6.05 6.04
C ALA A 101 -0.01 5.66 4.62
N GLN A 102 0.33 4.45 4.22
CA GLN A 102 -0.26 3.82 3.06
C GLN A 102 -1.46 3.02 3.55
N ILE A 103 -2.65 3.51 3.25
CA ILE A 103 -3.90 2.82 3.55
C ILE A 103 -4.21 1.82 2.45
N ALA A 104 -4.37 0.57 2.83
CA ALA A 104 -4.55 -0.55 1.92
C ALA A 104 -5.85 -1.30 2.20
N PRO A 105 -6.59 -1.69 1.15
CA PRO A 105 -7.76 -2.53 1.32
C PRO A 105 -7.33 -3.97 1.58
N ASN A 106 -8.17 -4.70 2.29
CA ASN A 106 -8.04 -6.13 2.56
C ASN A 106 -9.01 -6.95 1.70
N GLY A 107 -9.00 -8.27 1.91
CA GLY A 107 -9.97 -9.21 1.34
C GLY A 107 -9.74 -9.57 -0.12
N GLY A 108 -10.48 -10.57 -0.57
CA GLY A 108 -10.41 -11.06 -1.95
C GLY A 108 -9.03 -11.55 -2.40
N VAL A 109 -8.91 -11.88 -3.68
CA VAL A 109 -7.62 -12.17 -4.35
C VAL A 109 -6.97 -10.88 -4.84
N ILE A 110 -7.76 -9.98 -5.42
CA ILE A 110 -7.35 -8.60 -5.69
C ILE A 110 -8.22 -7.72 -4.81
N SER A 111 -7.63 -7.09 -3.81
CA SER A 111 -8.34 -6.32 -2.79
C SER A 111 -8.72 -4.92 -3.28
N GLY A 112 -7.90 -4.32 -4.14
CA GLY A 112 -8.10 -2.96 -4.62
C GLY A 112 -6.83 -2.12 -4.57
N SER A 113 -6.96 -0.81 -4.72
CA SER A 113 -5.85 0.13 -4.72
C SER A 113 -5.66 0.81 -3.38
N SER A 114 -4.38 0.94 -2.98
CA SER A 114 -3.96 1.73 -1.83
C SER A 114 -3.58 3.15 -2.20
N SER A 115 -3.70 4.05 -1.25
CA SER A 115 -3.28 5.45 -1.36
C SER A 115 -2.39 5.84 -0.20
N VAL A 116 -1.53 6.84 -0.40
CA VAL A 116 -0.70 7.39 0.67
C VAL A 116 -1.37 8.66 1.21
N VAL A 117 -1.55 8.71 2.51
CA VAL A 117 -2.18 9.83 3.22
C VAL A 117 -1.24 10.44 4.26
N GLN A 118 -1.37 11.73 4.48
CA GLN A 118 -0.86 12.38 5.67
C GLN A 118 -1.88 12.25 6.81
N LEU A 119 -1.41 12.11 8.05
CA LEU A 119 -2.29 11.86 9.17
C LEU A 119 -2.86 13.14 9.80
N ASP A 120 -2.34 14.31 9.44
CA ASP A 120 -2.84 15.61 9.91
C ASP A 120 -3.65 16.28 8.79
N ALA A 121 -4.90 15.87 8.64
CA ALA A 121 -5.76 16.31 7.57
C ALA A 121 -7.21 16.46 8.03
N TRP A 122 -7.95 17.26 7.30
CA TRP A 122 -9.35 17.59 7.59
C TRP A 122 -10.34 16.57 7.01
N ASN A 123 -10.01 16.04 5.85
CA ASN A 123 -10.80 15.02 5.14
C ASN A 123 -9.90 14.13 4.28
N TRP A 124 -10.45 13.14 3.60
CA TRP A 124 -9.70 12.22 2.76
C TRP A 124 -9.04 12.90 1.54
N GLU A 125 -9.63 13.96 1.00
CA GLU A 125 -9.09 14.71 -0.14
C GLU A 125 -7.84 15.49 0.28
N ASP A 126 -7.90 16.18 1.43
CA ASP A 126 -6.79 16.90 2.04
C ASP A 126 -5.69 15.95 2.55
N ALA A 127 -6.09 14.78 3.06
CA ALA A 127 -5.17 13.77 3.53
C ALA A 127 -4.31 13.17 2.42
N THR A 128 -4.80 13.12 1.19
CA THR A 128 -4.17 12.32 0.15
C THR A 128 -2.91 12.99 -0.41
N VAL A 129 -1.78 12.36 -0.17
CA VAL A 129 -0.48 12.72 -0.75
C VAL A 129 -0.30 12.06 -2.11
N LYS A 130 -0.73 10.80 -2.26
CA LYS A 130 -0.66 10.07 -3.52
C LYS A 130 -1.84 9.12 -3.66
N TYR A 131 -2.64 9.33 -4.70
CA TYR A 131 -3.78 8.49 -5.04
C TYR A 131 -3.34 7.20 -5.72
N ASP A 132 -4.06 6.11 -5.44
CA ASP A 132 -4.03 4.84 -6.17
C ASP A 132 -2.60 4.38 -6.53
N GLN A 133 -1.70 4.45 -5.54
CA GLN A 133 -0.28 4.20 -5.73
C GLN A 133 0.00 2.77 -6.20
N GLY A 134 -0.78 1.81 -5.75
CA GLY A 134 -0.59 0.41 -6.12
C GLY A 134 -1.78 -0.47 -5.80
N ILE A 135 -1.80 -1.64 -6.41
CA ILE A 135 -2.84 -2.63 -6.23
C ILE A 135 -2.36 -3.75 -5.31
N HIS A 136 -3.25 -4.25 -4.47
CA HIS A 136 -2.97 -5.29 -3.48
C HIS A 136 -3.52 -6.63 -3.95
N ILE A 137 -2.67 -7.66 -3.96
CA ILE A 137 -2.98 -9.02 -4.40
C ILE A 137 -2.62 -9.99 -3.30
N ASN A 138 -3.60 -10.73 -2.80
CA ASN A 138 -3.41 -11.85 -1.90
C ASN A 138 -3.21 -13.10 -2.75
N TRP A 139 -1.99 -13.64 -2.74
CA TRP A 139 -1.72 -14.86 -3.50
C TRP A 139 -2.48 -16.04 -2.90
N PRO A 140 -3.12 -16.90 -3.71
CA PRO A 140 -3.78 -18.10 -3.20
C PRO A 140 -2.81 -18.99 -2.42
N SER A 141 -3.22 -19.52 -1.27
CA SER A 141 -2.37 -20.42 -0.52
C SER A 141 -2.46 -21.87 -1.03
N PRO A 142 -1.33 -22.57 -1.18
CA PRO A 142 -1.30 -23.99 -1.53
C PRO A 142 -1.79 -24.89 -0.39
N TYR A 143 -1.97 -24.31 0.81
CA TYR A 143 -2.42 -25.02 2.00
C TYR A 143 -3.67 -24.38 2.59
N THR A 144 -4.46 -25.19 3.28
CA THR A 144 -5.63 -24.78 4.05
C THR A 144 -5.55 -25.39 5.43
N TYR A 145 -6.06 -24.67 6.44
CA TYR A 145 -6.24 -25.22 7.78
C TYR A 145 -7.63 -25.82 7.93
N GLY A 146 -7.74 -26.95 8.60
CA GLY A 146 -9.02 -27.54 8.95
C GLY A 146 -9.83 -26.59 9.83
N ARG A 147 -11.15 -26.53 9.59
CA ARG A 147 -12.08 -25.67 10.32
C ARG A 147 -12.48 -26.34 11.62
N TRP A 148 -11.90 -25.89 12.72
CA TRP A 148 -12.15 -26.48 14.05
C TRP A 148 -13.64 -26.46 14.46
N TRP A 149 -14.42 -25.50 13.93
CA TRP A 149 -15.87 -25.41 14.21
C TRP A 149 -16.71 -26.38 13.40
N LEU A 150 -16.13 -27.09 12.42
CA LEU A 150 -16.75 -28.16 11.66
C LEU A 150 -16.22 -29.53 12.03
N ASP A 151 -15.57 -29.66 13.20
CA ASP A 151 -14.92 -30.87 13.71
C ASP A 151 -13.88 -31.48 12.73
N GLU A 152 -13.30 -30.61 11.87
CA GLU A 152 -12.22 -30.99 10.98
C GLU A 152 -10.88 -31.05 11.74
N ASP A 153 -10.04 -31.98 11.32
CA ASP A 153 -8.67 -32.07 11.85
C ASP A 153 -7.93 -30.75 11.62
N ARG A 154 -7.30 -30.20 12.70
CA ARG A 154 -6.60 -28.90 12.69
C ARG A 154 -5.30 -28.90 11.86
N GLY A 155 -4.96 -30.04 11.26
CA GLY A 155 -3.76 -30.17 10.45
C GLY A 155 -3.76 -29.32 9.18
N LEU A 156 -2.56 -29.07 8.69
CA LEU A 156 -2.34 -28.43 7.39
C LEU A 156 -2.81 -29.39 6.29
N LYS A 157 -3.73 -28.95 5.44
CA LYS A 157 -4.25 -29.73 4.30
C LYS A 157 -3.82 -29.10 2.99
N VAL A 158 -3.55 -29.91 2.00
CA VAL A 158 -3.25 -29.42 0.65
C VAL A 158 -4.51 -28.78 0.05
N ASN A 159 -4.36 -27.59 -0.51
CA ASN A 159 -5.43 -26.91 -1.24
C ASN A 159 -5.54 -27.46 -2.67
N ASN A 160 -6.47 -28.36 -2.90
CA ASN A 160 -6.69 -28.98 -4.22
C ASN A 160 -7.12 -27.94 -5.29
N ASN A 161 -7.61 -26.78 -4.88
CA ASN A 161 -8.05 -25.72 -5.78
C ASN A 161 -6.94 -24.71 -6.11
N TYR A 162 -5.75 -24.85 -5.53
CA TYR A 162 -4.65 -23.91 -5.70
C TYR A 162 -4.35 -23.60 -7.18
N SER A 163 -4.14 -24.64 -7.98
CA SER A 163 -3.83 -24.47 -9.41
C SER A 163 -4.94 -23.76 -10.18
N SER A 164 -6.19 -24.04 -9.83
CA SER A 164 -7.36 -23.37 -10.44
C SER A 164 -7.45 -21.90 -10.04
N GLN A 165 -7.16 -21.58 -8.78
CA GLN A 165 -7.15 -20.21 -8.27
C GLN A 165 -6.03 -19.37 -8.92
N VAL A 166 -4.81 -19.91 -9.00
CA VAL A 166 -3.68 -19.27 -9.68
C VAL A 166 -3.97 -19.06 -11.17
N LYS A 167 -4.56 -20.08 -11.83
CA LYS A 167 -4.99 -19.94 -13.22
C LYS A 167 -6.04 -18.84 -13.38
N GLY A 168 -7.02 -18.78 -12.49
CA GLY A 168 -8.05 -17.75 -12.51
C GLY A 168 -7.47 -16.33 -12.41
N LEU A 169 -6.45 -16.15 -11.56
CA LEU A 169 -5.73 -14.88 -11.44
C LEU A 169 -4.99 -14.53 -12.74
N LYS A 170 -4.25 -15.48 -13.32
CA LYS A 170 -3.55 -15.29 -14.61
C LYS A 170 -4.52 -14.96 -15.74
N ASP A 171 -5.61 -15.70 -15.85
CA ASP A 171 -6.65 -15.45 -16.84
C ASP A 171 -7.30 -14.05 -16.69
N PHE A 172 -7.42 -13.57 -15.45
CA PHE A 172 -7.92 -12.21 -15.18
C PHE A 172 -6.97 -11.14 -15.72
N PHE A 173 -5.66 -11.28 -15.50
CA PHE A 173 -4.66 -10.38 -16.06
C PHE A 173 -4.65 -10.39 -17.59
N GLU A 174 -4.65 -11.57 -18.20
CA GLU A 174 -4.67 -11.70 -19.67
C GLU A 174 -5.94 -11.10 -20.29
N LYS A 175 -7.11 -11.34 -19.69
CA LYS A 175 -8.37 -10.72 -20.11
C LYS A 175 -8.34 -9.20 -19.99
N SER A 176 -7.79 -8.69 -18.89
CA SER A 176 -7.65 -7.24 -18.68
C SER A 176 -6.75 -6.62 -19.74
N LYS A 177 -5.62 -7.26 -20.06
CA LYS A 177 -4.68 -6.86 -21.09
C LYS A 177 -5.32 -6.89 -22.50
N ALA A 178 -6.07 -7.96 -22.81
CA ALA A 178 -6.78 -8.08 -24.09
C ALA A 178 -7.85 -6.97 -24.26
N ASN A 179 -8.59 -6.65 -23.20
CA ASN A 179 -9.63 -5.64 -23.22
C ASN A 179 -9.09 -4.21 -23.43
N MET A 180 -7.83 -3.95 -23.09
CA MET A 180 -7.20 -2.64 -23.35
C MET A 180 -7.00 -2.35 -24.83
N ASN A 181 -6.84 -3.39 -25.65
CA ASN A 181 -6.63 -3.26 -27.09
C ASN A 181 -7.95 -3.07 -27.88
N VAL A 182 -9.10 -3.23 -27.22
CA VAL A 182 -10.42 -3.12 -27.85
C VAL A 182 -11.09 -1.83 -27.41
N ASN A 183 -11.24 -0.87 -28.31
CA ASN A 183 -11.86 0.45 -28.09
C ASN A 183 -13.38 0.41 -27.78
N LYS A 184 -13.94 -0.72 -27.34
CA LYS A 184 -15.33 -0.86 -26.92
C LYS A 184 -15.43 -0.80 -25.39
N SER A 185 -16.40 -0.10 -24.87
CA SER A 185 -16.76 0.18 -23.47
C SER A 185 -16.01 -0.69 -22.45
N MET A 186 -14.87 -0.19 -21.99
CA MET A 186 -13.98 -0.92 -21.09
C MET A 186 -14.70 -1.13 -19.76
N ASN A 187 -14.75 -2.38 -19.29
CA ASN A 187 -15.25 -2.71 -17.95
C ASN A 187 -14.44 -1.93 -16.92
N ILE A 188 -15.08 -1.45 -15.85
CA ILE A 188 -14.48 -0.68 -14.78
C ILE A 188 -13.25 -1.40 -14.17
N LYS A 189 -13.33 -2.72 -14.01
CA LYS A 189 -12.22 -3.57 -13.54
C LYS A 189 -11.00 -3.55 -14.47
N SER A 190 -11.23 -3.69 -15.76
CA SER A 190 -10.15 -3.61 -16.76
C SER A 190 -9.55 -2.21 -16.83
N LYS A 191 -10.37 -1.16 -16.60
CA LYS A 191 -9.90 0.22 -16.54
C LYS A 191 -8.96 0.44 -15.34
N ALA A 192 -9.31 -0.10 -14.18
CA ALA A 192 -8.47 -0.03 -12.98
C ALA A 192 -7.13 -0.74 -13.15
N MET A 193 -7.10 -1.85 -13.90
CA MET A 193 -5.86 -2.58 -14.21
C MET A 193 -4.94 -1.90 -15.22
N LYS A 194 -5.37 -0.83 -15.87
CA LYS A 194 -4.60 -0.18 -16.94
C LYS A 194 -3.24 0.34 -16.48
N SER A 195 -3.20 1.05 -15.37
CA SER A 195 -1.96 1.61 -14.81
C SER A 195 -0.95 0.52 -14.43
N ILE A 196 -1.46 -0.62 -13.96
CA ILE A 196 -0.63 -1.79 -13.60
C ILE A 196 -0.01 -2.42 -14.85
N ILE A 197 -0.83 -2.69 -15.87
CA ILE A 197 -0.38 -3.33 -17.10
C ILE A 197 0.60 -2.44 -17.87
N ASN A 198 0.44 -1.11 -17.77
CA ASN A 198 1.38 -0.14 -18.34
C ASN A 198 2.66 0.04 -17.51
N GLY A 199 2.75 -0.54 -16.31
CA GLY A 199 3.90 -0.36 -15.40
C GLY A 199 3.94 1.00 -14.70
N GLU A 200 2.82 1.73 -14.66
CA GLU A 200 2.70 3.05 -14.02
C GLU A 200 2.43 2.95 -12.52
N SER A 201 1.83 1.85 -12.06
CA SER A 201 1.48 1.58 -10.66
C SER A 201 2.17 0.32 -10.13
N THR A 202 2.44 0.31 -8.83
CA THR A 202 3.08 -0.81 -8.14
C THR A 202 2.08 -1.93 -7.85
N VAL A 203 2.54 -3.16 -7.87
CA VAL A 203 1.80 -4.33 -7.39
C VAL A 203 2.38 -4.76 -6.05
N TYR A 204 1.53 -4.84 -5.04
CA TYR A 204 1.86 -5.39 -3.73
C TYR A 204 1.31 -6.82 -3.66
N LEU A 205 2.22 -7.77 -3.56
CA LEU A 205 1.89 -9.19 -3.53
C LEU A 205 2.10 -9.74 -2.11
N TYR A 206 1.04 -10.29 -1.52
CA TYR A 206 1.10 -10.99 -0.25
C TYR A 206 1.26 -12.48 -0.50
N ALA A 207 2.34 -13.05 0.03
CA ALA A 207 2.68 -14.44 -0.10
C ALA A 207 3.51 -14.86 1.13
N ASP A 208 3.09 -15.93 1.80
CA ASP A 208 3.70 -16.39 3.04
C ASP A 208 4.57 -17.64 2.83
N ASP A 209 4.28 -18.43 1.80
CA ASP A 209 4.99 -19.68 1.49
C ASP A 209 5.99 -19.50 0.33
N GLU A 210 7.07 -20.28 0.34
CA GLU A 210 8.07 -20.33 -0.73
C GLU A 210 7.43 -20.54 -2.10
N LYS A 211 6.47 -21.47 -2.20
CA LYS A 211 5.76 -21.75 -3.45
C LYS A 211 4.93 -20.55 -3.93
N GLU A 212 4.28 -19.84 -3.02
CA GLU A 212 3.51 -18.64 -3.32
C GLU A 212 4.42 -17.53 -3.87
N ILE A 213 5.59 -17.33 -3.22
CA ILE A 213 6.57 -16.33 -3.63
C ILE A 213 7.10 -16.66 -5.03
N VAL A 214 7.51 -17.89 -5.28
CA VAL A 214 8.03 -18.33 -6.59
C VAL A 214 6.98 -18.19 -7.69
N ASP A 215 5.77 -18.72 -7.46
CA ASP A 215 4.68 -18.66 -8.44
C ASP A 215 4.23 -17.21 -8.71
N GLY A 216 4.26 -16.36 -7.68
CA GLY A 216 3.96 -14.93 -7.77
C GLY A 216 5.02 -14.15 -8.54
N CYS A 217 6.29 -14.42 -8.29
CA CYS A 217 7.40 -13.80 -9.04
C CYS A 217 7.30 -14.14 -10.54
N LEU A 218 6.97 -15.38 -10.88
CA LEU A 218 6.81 -15.83 -12.27
C LEU A 218 5.65 -15.16 -13.00
N LEU A 219 4.70 -14.57 -12.29
CA LEU A 219 3.61 -13.82 -12.94
C LEU A 219 4.12 -12.50 -13.56
N TYR A 220 5.13 -11.88 -12.94
CA TYR A 220 5.64 -10.54 -13.31
C TYR A 220 6.98 -10.57 -14.02
N THR A 221 7.77 -11.60 -13.85
CA THR A 221 9.01 -11.78 -14.62
C THR A 221 8.65 -12.27 -16.00
N SER A 222 8.51 -11.35 -16.95
CA SER A 222 8.69 -11.67 -18.36
C SER A 222 10.07 -12.31 -18.51
N PRO A 223 10.23 -13.46 -19.16
CA PRO A 223 11.56 -14.00 -19.40
C PRO A 223 12.42 -12.90 -20.06
N SER A 224 13.54 -12.57 -19.41
CA SER A 224 14.49 -11.62 -19.98
C SER A 224 14.86 -12.09 -21.40
N PRO A 225 14.98 -11.20 -22.38
CA PRO A 225 15.47 -11.58 -23.70
C PRO A 225 16.83 -12.29 -23.69
N ARG A 226 17.52 -12.28 -22.55
CA ARG A 226 18.78 -13.01 -22.33
C ARG A 226 18.60 -14.46 -21.92
N ASP A 227 17.41 -14.84 -21.47
CA ASP A 227 17.10 -16.22 -21.00
C ASP A 227 16.51 -17.09 -22.13
N SER A 228 16.39 -16.55 -23.34
CA SER A 228 15.88 -17.20 -24.54
C SER A 228 16.98 -17.61 -25.54
N SER A 229 18.19 -17.91 -25.04
CA SER A 229 19.28 -18.46 -25.85
C SER A 229 19.60 -19.91 -25.49
#